data_2a0529bdc1d34bb5d3d1f7c159e425bb
#
_entry.id   2a0529bdc1d34bb5d3d1f7c159e425bb
#
_cell.length_a   1.000
_cell.length_b   1.000
_cell.length_c   1.000
_cell.angle_alpha   90.00
_cell.angle_beta   90.00
_cell.angle_gamma   90.00
#
_symmetry.space_group_name_H-M   'P 1'
#
loop_
_entity.id
_entity.type
_entity.pdbx_description
1 polymer ?
#
loop_
_entity_poly.entity_id
_entity_poly.type
_entity_poly.pdbx_seq_one_letter_code
_entity_poly.pdbx_strand_id
1 'polypeptide(L)'
;AANLKLSYADDRVIHYGMIPRANWCIFVINELPDLQARIQVALFNILQEGDIQIRGFKLRLPLDMQFIFTANPEDYTNRGSIVTPLKDRIGSQILTHYPETIEIAKTITSQEAALDSRQSSTIFIPELAKDILEQIVFEARKSEFVDVKSGVSARLSITAFENLVSTAERRLLHSGDDKTGIRMSDFTGIIPAITGKIELVYEGEQEG
;
A
#
# COMPACT_ATOMS: atom_id res chain seq x y z
N ALA A 1 -18.97 23.65 25.93
CA ALA A 1 -19.87 24.83 25.82
C ALA A 1 -20.44 25.23 27.20
N ALA A 2 -20.94 24.28 27.96
CA ALA A 2 -21.60 24.56 29.26
C ALA A 2 -20.69 25.25 30.31
N ASN A 3 -19.41 24.88 30.36
CA ASN A 3 -18.47 25.45 31.34
C ASN A 3 -17.96 26.84 30.99
N LEU A 4 -18.17 27.33 29.76
CA LEU A 4 -17.68 28.64 29.30
C LEU A 4 -18.84 29.61 28.99
N LYS A 5 -20.13 29.24 29.27
CA LYS A 5 -21.33 30.02 28.88
C LYS A 5 -21.33 30.47 27.41
N LEU A 6 -20.72 29.65 26.50
CA LEU A 6 -20.69 29.93 25.07
C LEU A 6 -22.01 29.52 24.42
N SER A 7 -22.54 30.37 23.55
CA SER A 7 -23.67 30.02 22.69
C SER A 7 -23.25 28.99 21.65
N TYR A 8 -24.16 28.12 21.19
CA TYR A 8 -23.93 27.22 20.06
C TYR A 8 -23.62 27.98 18.74
N ALA A 9 -23.85 29.28 18.70
CA ALA A 9 -23.47 30.13 17.56
C ALA A 9 -22.07 30.74 17.68
N ASP A 10 -21.34 30.46 18.76
CA ASP A 10 -19.95 30.94 18.93
C ASP A 10 -18.98 30.06 18.18
N ASP A 11 -18.14 30.66 17.31
CA ASP A 11 -17.16 29.97 16.50
C ASP A 11 -16.21 29.09 17.32
N ARG A 12 -15.97 29.43 18.58
CA ARG A 12 -15.14 28.63 19.52
C ARG A 12 -15.78 27.31 19.93
N VAL A 13 -17.07 27.11 19.66
CA VAL A 13 -17.79 25.84 19.92
C VAL A 13 -17.66 24.88 18.74
N ILE A 14 -17.26 25.37 17.58
CA ILE A 14 -17.16 24.57 16.37
C ILE A 14 -15.92 23.66 16.46
N HIS A 15 -16.15 22.36 16.40
CA HIS A 15 -15.08 21.39 16.26
C HIS A 15 -14.84 21.09 14.78
N TYR A 16 -13.76 21.63 14.25
CA TYR A 16 -13.36 21.41 12.88
C TYR A 16 -12.87 19.98 12.67
N GLY A 17 -13.42 19.27 11.69
CA GLY A 17 -12.95 17.95 11.26
C GLY A 17 -11.58 18.00 10.59
N MET A 18 -11.13 16.84 10.09
CA MET A 18 -9.80 16.70 9.48
C MET A 18 -9.62 17.57 8.24
N ILE A 19 -10.63 17.65 7.37
CA ILE A 19 -10.53 18.37 6.09
C ILE A 19 -10.31 19.87 6.31
N PRO A 20 -11.13 20.62 7.10
CA PRO A 20 -10.85 22.02 7.35
C PRO A 20 -9.49 22.28 8.01
N ARG A 21 -9.02 21.35 8.85
CA ARG A 21 -7.73 21.47 9.53
C ARG A 21 -6.55 21.25 8.60
N ALA A 22 -6.77 20.55 7.48
CA ALA A 22 -5.77 20.32 6.44
C ALA A 22 -5.80 21.39 5.33
N ASN A 23 -6.49 22.50 5.54
CA ASN A 23 -6.46 23.60 4.58
C ASN A 23 -5.02 24.08 4.34
N TRP A 24 -4.66 24.41 3.09
CA TRP A 24 -3.32 24.74 2.62
C TRP A 24 -2.33 23.56 2.63
N CYS A 25 -2.82 22.34 2.71
CA CYS A 25 -2.02 21.12 2.74
C CYS A 25 -2.40 20.14 1.63
N ILE A 26 -1.63 19.06 1.51
CA ILE A 26 -2.00 17.87 0.75
C ILE A 26 -2.80 16.94 1.66
N PHE A 27 -3.99 16.58 1.24
CA PHE A 27 -4.87 15.65 1.96
C PHE A 27 -4.95 14.32 1.23
N VAL A 28 -4.44 13.25 1.86
CA VAL A 28 -4.37 11.92 1.25
C VAL A 28 -5.49 11.05 1.80
N ILE A 29 -6.24 10.42 0.92
CA ILE A 29 -7.25 9.41 1.25
C ILE A 29 -6.84 8.10 0.60
N ASN A 30 -6.45 7.15 1.43
CA ASN A 30 -6.12 5.81 0.96
C ASN A 30 -7.39 4.99 0.76
N GLU A 31 -7.35 4.14 -0.28
CA GLU A 31 -8.41 3.19 -0.59
C GLU A 31 -9.78 3.85 -0.71
N LEU A 32 -9.86 4.82 -1.60
CA LEU A 32 -11.08 5.60 -1.84
C LEU A 32 -12.34 4.73 -2.05
N PRO A 33 -12.31 3.57 -2.74
CA PRO A 33 -13.48 2.71 -2.91
C PRO A 33 -14.06 2.15 -1.60
N ASP A 34 -13.25 2.03 -0.55
CA ASP A 34 -13.71 1.52 0.76
C ASP A 34 -14.55 2.54 1.53
N LEU A 35 -14.53 3.80 1.12
CA LEU A 35 -15.37 4.81 1.75
C LEU A 35 -16.84 4.62 1.37
N GLN A 36 -17.69 4.70 2.37
CA GLN A 36 -19.14 4.69 2.14
C GLN A 36 -19.54 5.74 1.11
N ALA A 37 -20.48 5.41 0.22
CA ALA A 37 -20.94 6.29 -0.86
C ALA A 37 -21.34 7.69 -0.37
N ARG A 38 -21.96 7.79 0.82
CA ARG A 38 -22.33 9.10 1.42
C ARG A 38 -21.11 9.99 1.73
N ILE A 39 -19.97 9.39 2.07
CA ILE A 39 -18.72 10.13 2.34
C ILE A 39 -18.11 10.57 1.01
N GLN A 40 -18.10 9.70 0.01
CA GLN A 40 -17.65 10.03 -1.34
C GLN A 40 -18.48 11.19 -1.94
N VAL A 41 -19.79 11.20 -1.73
CA VAL A 41 -20.65 12.32 -2.15
C VAL A 41 -20.32 13.63 -1.41
N ALA A 42 -20.00 13.56 -0.12
CA ALA A 42 -19.54 14.75 0.62
C ALA A 42 -18.21 15.28 0.09
N LEU A 43 -17.27 14.39 -0.24
CA LEU A 43 -16.00 14.77 -0.86
C LEU A 43 -16.19 15.39 -2.25
N PHE A 44 -17.11 14.85 -3.06
CA PHE A 44 -17.47 15.43 -4.34
C PHE A 44 -17.92 16.89 -4.19
N ASN A 45 -18.80 17.17 -3.23
CA ASN A 45 -19.26 18.53 -2.99
C ASN A 45 -18.12 19.47 -2.60
N ILE A 46 -17.18 19.01 -1.77
CA ILE A 46 -16.00 19.78 -1.38
C ILE A 46 -15.09 20.07 -2.59
N LEU A 47 -14.85 19.07 -3.45
CA LEU A 47 -14.05 19.22 -4.66
C LEU A 47 -14.71 20.15 -5.67
N GLN A 48 -16.05 20.17 -5.74
CA GLN A 48 -16.79 20.99 -6.68
C GLN A 48 -16.90 22.43 -6.22
N GLU A 49 -17.27 22.67 -4.98
CA GLU A 49 -17.56 24.01 -4.43
C GLU A 49 -16.30 24.71 -3.91
N GLY A 50 -15.23 23.96 -3.62
CA GLY A 50 -14.01 24.48 -2.99
C GLY A 50 -14.27 25.00 -1.57
N ASP A 51 -15.38 24.61 -0.95
CA ASP A 51 -15.71 24.99 0.40
C ASP A 51 -16.33 23.84 1.19
N ILE A 52 -16.46 24.02 2.49
CA ILE A 52 -17.20 23.14 3.36
C ILE A 52 -18.24 23.90 4.15
N GLN A 53 -19.46 23.40 4.14
CA GLN A 53 -20.55 23.92 4.96
C GLN A 53 -20.68 23.14 6.26
N ILE A 54 -20.57 23.83 7.37
CA ILE A 54 -20.72 23.20 8.70
C ILE A 54 -22.22 23.16 9.05
N ARG A 55 -22.72 21.94 9.26
CA ARG A 55 -24.13 21.68 9.57
C ARG A 55 -24.58 22.46 10.83
N GLY A 56 -25.67 23.21 10.70
CA GLY A 56 -26.21 24.03 11.81
C GLY A 56 -25.60 25.41 11.95
N PHE A 57 -24.57 25.72 11.17
CA PHE A 57 -23.92 27.03 11.08
C PHE A 57 -24.05 27.58 9.66
N LYS A 58 -24.30 28.88 9.52
CA LYS A 58 -24.26 29.56 8.23
C LYS A 58 -22.83 29.92 7.82
N LEU A 59 -21.89 29.02 8.15
CA LEU A 59 -20.47 29.21 7.90
C LEU A 59 -20.04 28.38 6.71
N ARG A 60 -19.50 29.04 5.71
CA ARG A 60 -18.76 28.39 4.60
C ARG A 60 -17.29 28.70 4.77
N LEU A 61 -16.47 27.68 4.72
CA LEU A 61 -15.03 27.79 4.82
C LEU A 61 -14.42 27.49 3.43
N PRO A 62 -13.82 28.47 2.75
CA PRO A 62 -13.08 28.19 1.53
C PRO A 62 -11.90 27.29 1.86
N LEU A 63 -11.67 26.31 1.01
CA LEU A 63 -10.59 25.35 1.15
C LEU A 63 -9.66 25.46 -0.05
N ASP A 64 -8.38 25.61 0.23
CA ASP A 64 -7.31 25.54 -0.75
C ASP A 64 -6.39 24.36 -0.37
N MET A 65 -6.63 23.21 -1.00
CA MET A 65 -5.90 21.98 -0.71
C MET A 65 -5.81 21.08 -1.92
N GLN A 66 -4.76 20.28 -1.96
CA GLN A 66 -4.59 19.22 -2.95
C GLN A 66 -5.08 17.90 -2.37
N PHE A 67 -6.05 17.27 -3.03
CA PHE A 67 -6.47 15.91 -2.70
C PHE A 67 -5.66 14.89 -3.49
N ILE A 68 -5.21 13.84 -2.82
CA ILE A 68 -4.60 12.64 -3.42
C ILE A 68 -5.41 11.43 -2.95
N PHE A 69 -5.81 10.60 -3.89
CA PHE A 69 -6.56 9.37 -3.63
C PHE A 69 -5.72 8.18 -4.05
N THR A 70 -5.76 7.10 -3.28
CA THR A 70 -5.29 5.80 -3.73
C THR A 70 -6.48 4.87 -3.92
N ALA A 71 -6.36 3.96 -4.86
CA ALA A 71 -7.34 2.92 -5.11
C ALA A 71 -6.65 1.71 -5.72
N ASN A 72 -7.09 0.51 -5.35
CA ASN A 72 -6.69 -0.70 -6.02
C ASN A 72 -7.78 -1.05 -7.05
N PRO A 73 -7.47 -1.17 -8.36
CA PRO A 73 -8.47 -1.50 -9.38
C PRO A 73 -9.23 -2.81 -9.11
N GLU A 74 -8.60 -3.78 -8.48
CA GLU A 74 -9.19 -5.08 -8.17
C GLU A 74 -10.27 -4.99 -7.07
N ASP A 75 -10.19 -4.00 -6.20
CA ASP A 75 -11.15 -3.80 -5.12
C ASP A 75 -12.48 -3.20 -5.60
N TYR A 76 -12.55 -2.67 -6.83
CA TYR A 76 -13.78 -2.10 -7.41
C TYR A 76 -14.92 -3.10 -7.55
N THR A 77 -14.64 -4.39 -7.58
CA THR A 77 -15.64 -5.44 -7.77
C THR A 77 -16.17 -6.01 -6.46
N ASN A 78 -15.37 -6.01 -5.39
CA ASN A 78 -15.66 -6.73 -4.15
C ASN A 78 -15.94 -5.84 -2.93
N ARG A 79 -15.38 -4.63 -2.86
CA ARG A 79 -15.47 -3.78 -1.66
C ARG A 79 -16.22 -2.46 -1.85
N GLY A 80 -16.39 -2.03 -3.07
CA GLY A 80 -17.09 -0.78 -3.38
C GLY A 80 -16.65 -0.19 -4.69
N SER A 81 -17.36 0.83 -5.15
CA SER A 81 -17.01 1.56 -6.35
C SER A 81 -16.86 3.05 -6.04
N ILE A 82 -16.01 3.72 -6.79
CA ILE A 82 -15.98 5.18 -6.75
C ILE A 82 -17.25 5.69 -7.44
N VAL A 83 -18.02 6.53 -6.72
CA VAL A 83 -19.22 7.12 -7.30
C VAL A 83 -18.86 7.97 -8.52
N THR A 84 -19.61 7.80 -9.62
CA THR A 84 -19.33 8.45 -10.89
C THR A 84 -19.08 9.96 -10.78
N PRO A 85 -19.89 10.74 -10.03
CA PRO A 85 -19.64 12.17 -9.89
C PRO A 85 -18.27 12.51 -9.29
N LEU A 86 -17.80 11.71 -8.31
CA LEU A 86 -16.48 11.92 -7.71
C LEU A 86 -15.36 11.59 -8.71
N LYS A 87 -15.52 10.50 -9.45
CA LYS A 87 -14.54 10.09 -10.48
C LYS A 87 -14.33 11.18 -11.54
N ASP A 88 -15.40 11.84 -11.95
CA ASP A 88 -15.33 12.93 -12.96
C ASP A 88 -14.61 14.20 -12.46
N ARG A 89 -14.42 14.31 -11.13
CA ARG A 89 -13.72 15.46 -10.50
C ARG A 89 -12.27 15.18 -10.21
N ILE A 90 -11.80 13.93 -10.39
CA ILE A 90 -10.38 13.60 -10.28
C ILE A 90 -9.69 14.05 -11.55
N GLY A 91 -8.86 15.09 -11.45
CA GLY A 91 -8.24 15.74 -12.61
C GLY A 91 -7.12 14.94 -13.26
N SER A 92 -6.47 14.04 -12.51
CA SER A 92 -5.35 13.22 -13.01
C SER A 92 -5.37 11.84 -12.39
N GLN A 93 -5.02 10.84 -13.18
CA GLN A 93 -4.88 9.46 -12.72
C GLN A 93 -3.49 8.95 -13.07
N ILE A 94 -2.81 8.39 -12.09
CA ILE A 94 -1.52 7.71 -12.25
C ILE A 94 -1.76 6.23 -12.07
N LEU A 95 -1.49 5.45 -13.11
CA LEU A 95 -1.52 3.99 -13.05
C LEU A 95 -0.15 3.48 -12.60
N THR A 96 -0.16 2.63 -11.58
CA THR A 96 1.01 1.89 -11.16
C THR A 96 1.02 0.52 -11.82
N HIS A 97 2.20 -0.02 -12.09
CA HIS A 97 2.41 -1.34 -12.68
C HIS A 97 3.54 -2.08 -11.97
N TYR A 98 3.64 -3.38 -12.21
CA TYR A 98 4.77 -4.17 -11.73
C TYR A 98 6.09 -3.71 -12.39
N PRO A 99 7.25 -3.94 -11.73
CA PRO A 99 8.55 -3.70 -12.35
C PRO A 99 8.66 -4.43 -13.68
N GLU A 100 9.14 -3.73 -14.72
CA GLU A 100 9.27 -4.30 -16.06
C GLU A 100 10.53 -5.19 -16.21
N THR A 101 11.56 -4.88 -15.43
CA THR A 101 12.84 -5.60 -15.47
C THR A 101 13.27 -6.06 -14.08
N ILE A 102 14.12 -7.09 -14.05
CA ILE A 102 14.70 -7.62 -12.81
C ILE A 102 15.55 -6.56 -12.11
N GLU A 103 16.25 -5.71 -12.84
CA GLU A 103 17.09 -4.63 -12.29
C GLU A 103 16.24 -3.60 -11.54
N ILE A 104 15.10 -3.20 -12.11
CA ILE A 104 14.15 -2.29 -11.43
C ILE A 104 13.60 -2.97 -10.19
N ALA A 105 13.20 -4.24 -10.27
CA ALA A 105 12.69 -5.00 -9.14
C ALA A 105 13.70 -5.10 -8.00
N LYS A 106 14.97 -5.44 -8.30
CA LYS A 106 16.06 -5.46 -7.32
C LYS A 106 16.28 -4.10 -6.65
N THR A 107 16.18 -3.03 -7.42
CA THR A 107 16.32 -1.67 -6.88
C THR A 107 15.21 -1.38 -5.88
N ILE A 108 13.96 -1.66 -6.23
CA ILE A 108 12.80 -1.48 -5.35
C ILE A 108 12.96 -2.33 -4.08
N THR A 109 13.26 -3.62 -4.22
CA THR A 109 13.44 -4.54 -3.09
C THR A 109 14.56 -4.07 -2.16
N SER A 110 15.68 -3.59 -2.73
CA SER A 110 16.81 -3.10 -1.93
C SER A 110 16.52 -1.78 -1.21
N GLN A 111 15.66 -0.93 -1.75
CA GLN A 111 15.24 0.34 -1.13
C GLN A 111 14.23 0.13 -0.01
N GLU A 112 13.30 -0.79 -0.20
CA GLU A 112 12.15 -0.97 0.69
C GLU A 112 12.38 -2.04 1.78
N ALA A 113 13.36 -2.94 1.59
CA ALA A 113 13.64 -3.98 2.58
C ALA A 113 14.23 -3.40 3.87
N ALA A 114 13.63 -3.75 4.99
CA ALA A 114 14.04 -3.29 6.31
C ALA A 114 15.14 -4.21 6.90
N LEU A 115 16.37 -4.07 6.43
CA LEU A 115 17.53 -4.77 6.99
C LEU A 115 18.17 -3.91 8.09
N ASP A 116 18.49 -4.53 9.23
CA ASP A 116 19.22 -3.84 10.28
C ASP A 116 20.71 -3.69 9.98
N SER A 117 21.41 -2.87 10.77
CA SER A 117 22.82 -2.60 10.58
C SER A 117 23.71 -3.83 10.82
N ARG A 118 23.29 -4.76 11.69
CA ARG A 118 23.98 -6.00 11.97
C ARG A 118 23.86 -6.95 10.79
N GLN A 119 22.67 -7.16 10.27
CA GLN A 119 22.41 -7.99 9.08
C GLN A 119 23.26 -7.49 7.90
N SER A 120 23.21 -6.18 7.65
CA SER A 120 23.96 -5.55 6.55
C SER A 120 25.48 -5.69 6.68
N SER A 121 26.02 -5.78 7.91
CA SER A 121 27.48 -5.88 8.16
C SER A 121 27.98 -7.32 8.25
N THR A 122 27.12 -8.28 8.58
CA THR A 122 27.53 -9.68 8.82
C THR A 122 27.11 -10.65 7.72
N ILE A 123 26.12 -10.27 6.89
CA ILE A 123 25.58 -11.14 5.86
C ILE A 123 25.94 -10.58 4.47
N PHE A 124 26.77 -11.31 3.74
CA PHE A 124 27.06 -11.00 2.35
C PHE A 124 25.91 -11.48 1.46
N ILE A 125 25.37 -10.58 0.64
CA ILE A 125 24.26 -10.85 -0.27
C ILE A 125 24.81 -10.83 -1.71
N PRO A 126 25.06 -11.99 -2.34
CA PRO A 126 25.48 -12.05 -3.72
C PRO A 126 24.41 -11.46 -4.66
N GLU A 127 24.82 -10.77 -5.73
CA GLU A 127 23.87 -10.28 -6.75
C GLU A 127 23.05 -11.41 -7.37
N LEU A 128 23.68 -12.58 -7.60
CA LEU A 128 22.98 -13.76 -8.10
C LEU A 128 21.81 -14.17 -7.18
N ALA A 129 21.93 -14.01 -5.85
CA ALA A 129 20.84 -14.33 -4.93
C ALA A 129 19.65 -13.37 -5.11
N LYS A 130 19.90 -12.09 -5.38
CA LYS A 130 18.88 -11.11 -5.72
C LYS A 130 18.22 -11.41 -7.06
N ASP A 131 19.04 -11.77 -8.07
CA ASP A 131 18.53 -12.16 -9.39
C ASP A 131 17.60 -13.38 -9.31
N ILE A 132 18.00 -14.41 -8.58
CA ILE A 132 17.19 -15.62 -8.39
C ILE A 132 15.88 -15.28 -7.67
N LEU A 133 15.94 -14.47 -6.62
CA LEU A 133 14.73 -14.06 -5.87
C LEU A 133 13.72 -13.36 -6.79
N GLU A 134 14.17 -12.35 -7.53
CA GLU A 134 13.27 -11.61 -8.43
C GLU A 134 12.79 -12.47 -9.59
N GLN A 135 13.63 -13.37 -10.10
CA GLN A 135 13.21 -14.32 -11.14
C GLN A 135 12.10 -15.24 -10.65
N ILE A 136 12.17 -15.72 -9.40
CA ILE A 136 11.09 -16.51 -8.79
C ILE A 136 9.77 -15.73 -8.80
N VAL A 137 9.81 -14.45 -8.43
CA VAL A 137 8.61 -13.60 -8.39
C VAL A 137 8.08 -13.32 -9.80
N PHE A 138 8.98 -13.09 -10.77
CA PHE A 138 8.58 -12.91 -12.18
C PHE A 138 7.94 -14.16 -12.76
N GLU A 139 8.49 -15.35 -12.47
CA GLU A 139 7.90 -16.61 -12.92
C GLU A 139 6.57 -16.89 -12.22
N ALA A 140 6.43 -16.56 -10.93
CA ALA A 140 5.17 -16.68 -10.23
C ALA A 140 4.06 -15.84 -10.87
N ARG A 141 4.38 -14.62 -11.36
CA ARG A 141 3.42 -13.75 -12.07
C ARG A 141 2.96 -14.31 -13.42
N LYS A 142 3.76 -15.16 -14.05
CA LYS A 142 3.46 -15.80 -15.33
C LYS A 142 2.81 -17.17 -15.19
N SER A 143 2.81 -17.71 -13.97
CA SER A 143 2.34 -19.07 -13.70
C SER A 143 0.83 -19.16 -13.88
N GLU A 144 0.36 -20.15 -14.64
CA GLU A 144 -1.05 -20.50 -14.79
C GLU A 144 -1.72 -21.01 -13.51
N PHE A 145 -0.91 -21.42 -12.52
CA PHE A 145 -1.39 -21.88 -11.22
C PHE A 145 -1.65 -20.75 -10.22
N VAL A 146 -1.28 -19.52 -10.57
CA VAL A 146 -1.48 -18.35 -9.71
C VAL A 146 -2.71 -17.59 -10.19
N ASP A 147 -3.63 -17.28 -9.27
CA ASP A 147 -4.80 -16.49 -9.61
C ASP A 147 -4.40 -15.09 -10.09
N VAL A 148 -4.73 -14.81 -11.34
CA VAL A 148 -4.43 -13.52 -11.99
C VAL A 148 -5.11 -12.35 -11.28
N LYS A 149 -6.30 -12.57 -10.69
CA LYS A 149 -7.06 -11.53 -9.97
C LYS A 149 -6.39 -11.15 -8.64
N SER A 150 -5.81 -12.14 -7.97
CA SER A 150 -5.08 -11.92 -6.71
C SER A 150 -3.70 -11.30 -6.96
N GLY A 151 -3.11 -11.60 -8.11
CA GLY A 151 -1.82 -11.10 -8.55
C GLY A 151 -0.65 -11.52 -7.63
N VAL A 152 0.56 -11.09 -7.99
CA VAL A 152 1.77 -11.29 -7.16
C VAL A 152 2.36 -9.93 -6.82
N SER A 153 2.02 -9.44 -5.64
CA SER A 153 2.42 -8.11 -5.18
C SER A 153 3.94 -7.93 -5.14
N ALA A 154 4.42 -6.72 -5.42
CA ALA A 154 5.83 -6.35 -5.21
C ALA A 154 6.27 -6.51 -3.75
N ARG A 155 5.34 -6.46 -2.80
CA ARG A 155 5.62 -6.75 -1.38
C ARG A 155 6.07 -8.19 -1.14
N LEU A 156 5.82 -9.12 -2.10
CA LEU A 156 6.33 -10.48 -2.01
C LEU A 156 7.85 -10.48 -2.10
N SER A 157 8.45 -9.80 -3.08
CA SER A 157 9.90 -9.68 -3.23
C SER A 157 10.55 -9.15 -1.96
N ILE A 158 10.00 -8.07 -1.40
CA ILE A 158 10.52 -7.43 -0.18
C ILE A 158 10.50 -8.40 0.99
N THR A 159 9.35 -9.01 1.28
CA THR A 159 9.23 -9.95 2.41
C THR A 159 10.06 -11.21 2.20
N ALA A 160 10.13 -11.73 0.97
CA ALA A 160 10.94 -12.89 0.64
C ALA A 160 12.43 -12.59 0.82
N PHE A 161 12.88 -11.39 0.43
CA PHE A 161 14.24 -10.94 0.64
C PHE A 161 14.60 -10.83 2.14
N GLU A 162 13.74 -10.22 2.94
CA GLU A 162 13.92 -10.14 4.39
C GLU A 162 13.97 -11.53 5.04
N ASN A 163 13.09 -12.46 4.61
CA ASN A 163 13.11 -13.83 5.08
C ASN A 163 14.37 -14.59 4.65
N LEU A 164 14.88 -14.35 3.45
CA LEU A 164 16.12 -14.93 2.94
C LEU A 164 17.30 -14.51 3.83
N VAL A 165 17.40 -13.21 4.12
CA VAL A 165 18.46 -12.65 4.99
C VAL A 165 18.31 -13.17 6.41
N SER A 166 17.10 -13.19 6.98
CA SER A 166 16.83 -13.74 8.31
C SER A 166 17.19 -15.22 8.42
N THR A 167 17.00 -16.00 7.35
CA THR A 167 17.38 -17.43 7.34
C THR A 167 18.88 -17.58 7.36
N ALA A 168 19.61 -16.77 6.61
CA ALA A 168 21.08 -16.75 6.65
C ALA A 168 21.59 -16.29 8.04
N GLU A 169 20.95 -15.29 8.65
CA GLU A 169 21.28 -14.83 9.99
C GLU A 169 21.05 -15.93 11.05
N ARG A 170 19.93 -16.62 10.98
CA ARG A 170 19.65 -17.75 11.88
C ARG A 170 20.71 -18.84 11.76
N ARG A 171 21.15 -19.15 10.55
CA ARG A 171 22.25 -20.09 10.32
C ARG A 171 23.57 -19.58 10.89
N LEU A 172 23.87 -18.29 10.72
CA LEU A 172 25.06 -17.64 11.29
C LEU A 172 25.08 -17.76 12.82
N LEU A 173 23.95 -17.47 13.48
CA LEU A 173 23.81 -17.58 14.94
C LEU A 173 24.01 -19.02 15.43
N HIS A 174 23.56 -20.02 14.66
CA HIS A 174 23.76 -21.44 15.01
C HIS A 174 25.20 -21.92 14.80
N SER A 175 25.91 -21.43 13.78
CA SER A 175 27.29 -21.82 13.51
C SER A 175 28.30 -21.17 14.44
N GLY A 176 27.94 -20.03 15.04
CA GLY A 176 28.84 -19.23 15.88
C GLY A 176 29.90 -18.46 15.08
N ASP A 177 29.77 -18.36 13.77
CA ASP A 177 30.66 -17.59 12.91
C ASP A 177 30.39 -16.08 13.06
N ASP A 178 31.37 -15.24 12.69
CA ASP A 178 31.20 -13.78 12.73
C ASP A 178 30.47 -13.24 11.51
N LYS A 179 30.61 -13.90 10.36
CA LYS A 179 30.03 -13.49 9.06
C LYS A 179 29.60 -14.69 8.24
N THR A 180 28.61 -14.48 7.37
CA THR A 180 28.18 -15.49 6.42
C THR A 180 27.76 -14.87 5.10
N GLY A 181 27.59 -15.68 4.06
CA GLY A 181 26.91 -15.30 2.82
C GLY A 181 25.63 -16.09 2.63
N ILE A 182 24.71 -15.54 1.87
CA ILE A 182 23.48 -16.26 1.48
C ILE A 182 23.87 -17.49 0.66
N ARG A 183 23.26 -18.62 0.97
CA ARG A 183 23.41 -19.94 0.31
C ARG A 183 22.10 -20.37 -0.33
N MET A 184 22.17 -21.28 -1.29
CA MET A 184 20.96 -21.86 -1.91
C MET A 184 20.02 -22.50 -0.91
N SER A 185 20.56 -23.10 0.16
CA SER A 185 19.74 -23.65 1.24
C SER A 185 18.90 -22.63 1.98
N ASP A 186 19.30 -21.35 1.99
CA ASP A 186 18.59 -20.30 2.71
C ASP A 186 17.30 -19.90 1.96
N PHE A 187 17.18 -20.21 0.66
CA PHE A 187 15.98 -19.99 -0.13
C PHE A 187 14.76 -20.77 0.36
N THR A 188 14.95 -21.84 1.12
CA THR A 188 13.82 -22.50 1.78
C THR A 188 13.07 -21.57 2.75
N GLY A 189 13.75 -20.55 3.27
CA GLY A 189 13.16 -19.55 4.16
C GLY A 189 12.20 -18.57 3.48
N ILE A 190 12.16 -18.50 2.14
CA ILE A 190 11.21 -17.66 1.42
C ILE A 190 9.83 -18.31 1.27
N ILE A 191 9.74 -19.64 1.41
CA ILE A 191 8.50 -20.39 1.21
C ILE A 191 7.33 -19.82 2.03
N PRO A 192 7.47 -19.50 3.32
CA PRO A 192 6.37 -18.91 4.09
C PRO A 192 5.90 -17.56 3.58
N ALA A 193 6.80 -16.77 2.96
CA ALA A 193 6.42 -15.50 2.35
C ALA A 193 5.59 -15.70 1.08
N ILE A 194 5.90 -16.73 0.32
CA ILE A 194 5.21 -17.09 -0.92
C ILE A 194 3.82 -17.65 -0.60
N THR A 195 3.74 -18.68 0.24
CA THR A 195 2.48 -19.37 0.57
C THR A 195 1.45 -18.47 1.25
N GLY A 196 1.89 -17.41 1.93
CA GLY A 196 0.99 -16.46 2.58
C GLY A 196 0.50 -15.31 1.68
N LYS A 197 0.99 -15.21 0.43
CA LYS A 197 0.71 -14.05 -0.44
C LYS A 197 0.36 -14.41 -1.88
N ILE A 198 0.42 -15.67 -2.24
CA ILE A 198 0.03 -16.17 -3.55
C ILE A 198 -1.22 -17.03 -3.37
N GLU A 199 -2.28 -16.67 -4.08
CA GLU A 199 -3.47 -17.50 -4.20
C GLU A 199 -3.33 -18.39 -5.42
N LEU A 200 -3.62 -19.68 -5.24
CA LEU A 200 -3.57 -20.66 -6.32
C LEU A 200 -4.97 -20.85 -6.89
N VAL A 201 -5.04 -21.01 -8.21
CA VAL A 201 -6.27 -21.41 -8.90
C VAL A 201 -6.61 -22.83 -8.47
N TYR A 202 -7.82 -23.03 -7.92
CA TYR A 202 -8.31 -24.38 -7.63
C TYR A 202 -8.77 -25.04 -8.92
N GLU A 203 -8.41 -26.33 -9.12
CA GLU A 203 -8.78 -27.12 -10.32
C GLU A 203 -10.28 -27.14 -10.63
N GLY A 204 -11.15 -26.79 -9.68
CA GLY A 204 -12.60 -26.72 -9.86
C GLY A 204 -13.13 -25.44 -10.56
N GLU A 205 -12.32 -24.42 -10.75
CA GLU A 205 -12.73 -23.17 -11.41
C GLU A 205 -12.34 -23.08 -12.89
N GLN A 206 -11.67 -24.09 -13.42
CA GLN A 206 -11.29 -24.15 -14.86
C GLN A 206 -12.40 -24.63 -15.77
N GLU A 207 -13.57 -25.03 -15.26
CA GLU A 207 -14.74 -25.43 -16.04
C GLU A 207 -15.84 -24.35 -15.99
N GLY A 208 -15.59 -23.19 -16.59
CA GLY A 208 -16.59 -22.13 -16.68
C GLY A 208 -16.35 -21.25 -17.92
#